data_4de4711918c96669511d690d82753d88
#
_entry.id   4de4711918c96669511d690d82753d88
#
_cell.length_a   1.000
_cell.length_b   1.000
_cell.length_c   1.000
_cell.angle_alpha   90.00
_cell.angle_beta   90.00
_cell.angle_gamma   90.00
#
_symmetry.space_group_name_H-M   'P 1'
#
loop_
_entity.id
_entity.type
_entity.pdbx_description
1 polymer ?
#
loop_
_entity_poly.entity_id
_entity_poly.type
_entity_poly.pdbx_seq_one_letter_code
_entity_poly.pdbx_strand_id
1 'polypeptide(L)' 'MKDPICGMEVGEDSKLKSSYKGKTYVFCSANCKQNFDKKPEKYAKS' A
#
# COMPACT_ATOMS: atom_id res chain seq x y z
N MET A 1 -0.42 9.82 3.66
CA MET A 1 0.07 8.97 2.56
C MET A 1 -1.11 8.38 1.82
N LYS A 2 -0.93 8.07 0.57
CA LYS A 2 -2.02 7.54 -0.23
C LYS A 2 -1.89 6.04 -0.43
N ASP A 3 -3.03 5.38 -0.40
CA ASP A 3 -3.12 3.94 -0.68
C ASP A 3 -2.79 3.72 -2.17
N PRO A 4 -1.80 2.87 -2.48
CA PRO A 4 -1.41 2.66 -3.88
C PRO A 4 -2.44 1.85 -4.67
N ILE A 5 -3.39 1.24 -3.99
CA ILE A 5 -4.42 0.44 -4.64
C ILE A 5 -5.67 1.28 -4.93
N CYS A 6 -6.22 1.90 -3.89
CA CYS A 6 -7.42 2.70 -4.01
C CYS A 6 -7.16 4.15 -4.33
N GLY A 7 -5.99 4.64 -3.98
CA GLY A 7 -5.67 6.05 -4.15
C GLY A 7 -6.29 6.95 -3.10
N MET A 8 -6.83 6.38 -2.05
CA MET A 8 -7.45 7.15 -0.98
C MET A 8 -6.43 7.56 0.06
N GLU A 9 -6.69 8.67 0.70
CA GLU A 9 -5.79 9.17 1.74
C GLU A 9 -5.84 8.25 2.96
N VAL A 10 -4.68 7.82 3.43
CA VAL A 10 -4.56 6.93 4.58
C VAL A 10 -3.53 7.52 5.53
N GLY A 11 -3.80 7.45 6.83
CA GLY A 11 -2.89 7.95 7.83
C GLY A 11 -1.60 7.15 7.89
N GLU A 12 -0.52 7.82 8.28
CA GLU A 12 0.78 7.15 8.39
C GLU A 12 0.80 6.09 9.49
N ASP A 13 -0.11 6.21 10.44
CA ASP A 13 -0.21 5.27 11.54
C ASP A 13 -1.14 4.10 11.23
N SER A 14 -1.48 3.92 9.97
CA SER A 14 -2.34 2.82 9.55
C SER A 14 -1.72 1.49 9.97
N LYS A 15 -2.56 0.59 10.44
CA LYS A 15 -2.10 -0.75 10.81
C LYS A 15 -1.75 -1.59 9.60
N LEU A 16 -2.32 -1.24 8.46
CA LEU A 16 -2.08 -1.96 7.22
C LEU A 16 -0.99 -1.26 6.45
N LYS A 17 0.22 -1.72 6.65
CA LYS A 17 1.39 -1.15 5.99
C LYS A 17 2.22 -2.25 5.36
N SER A 18 2.97 -1.87 4.33
CA SER A 18 3.90 -2.80 3.70
C SER A 18 5.08 -2.00 3.18
N SER A 19 6.23 -2.61 3.14
CA SER A 19 7.40 -1.93 2.57
C SER A 19 7.92 -2.74 1.39
N TYR A 20 8.36 -2.03 0.37
CA TYR A 20 8.83 -2.66 -0.84
C TYR A 20 9.92 -1.77 -1.44
N LYS A 21 11.09 -2.35 -1.65
CA LYS A 21 12.26 -1.66 -2.20
C LYS A 21 12.57 -0.37 -1.46
N GLY A 22 12.51 -0.43 -0.15
CA GLY A 22 12.87 0.71 0.68
C GLY A 22 11.79 1.76 0.83
N LYS A 23 10.60 1.52 0.28
CA LYS A 23 9.49 2.45 0.41
C LYS A 23 8.38 1.85 1.25
N THR A 24 7.73 2.68 2.03
CA THR A 24 6.63 2.26 2.88
C THR A 24 5.30 2.62 2.21
N TYR A 25 4.40 1.67 2.18
CA TYR A 25 3.07 1.86 1.61
C TYR A 25 2.02 1.57 2.66
N VAL A 26 0.96 2.34 2.65
CA VAL A 26 -0.15 2.16 3.59
C VAL A 26 -1.39 1.79 2.79
N PHE A 27 -2.33 1.14 3.46
CA PHE A 27 -3.52 0.64 2.79
C PHE A 27 -4.76 0.95 3.61
N CYS A 28 -5.86 1.18 2.93
CA CYS A 28 -7.12 1.52 3.59
C CYS A 28 -7.82 0.27 4.14
N SER A 29 -7.52 -0.88 3.61
CA SER A 29 -8.14 -2.12 4.09
C SER A 29 -7.25 -3.31 3.76
N ALA A 30 -7.59 -4.45 4.35
CA ALA A 30 -6.83 -5.68 4.13
C ALA A 30 -6.88 -6.13 2.68
N ASN A 31 -8.00 -5.87 2.00
CA ASN A 31 -8.10 -6.20 0.59
C ASN A 31 -7.02 -5.50 -0.23
N CYS A 32 -6.84 -4.22 0.02
CA CYS A 32 -5.82 -3.46 -0.70
C CYS A 32 -4.43 -4.01 -0.40
N LYS A 33 -4.18 -4.34 0.87
CA LYS A 33 -2.89 -4.90 1.23
C LYS A 33 -2.63 -6.21 0.52
N GLN A 34 -3.64 -7.07 0.46
CA GLN A 34 -3.51 -8.35 -0.22
C GLN A 34 -3.26 -8.17 -1.71
N ASN A 35 -3.96 -7.24 -2.33
CA ASN A 35 -3.76 -6.95 -3.74
C ASN A 35 -2.34 -6.50 -4.00
N PHE A 36 -1.81 -5.66 -3.12
CA PHE A 36 -0.43 -5.21 -3.26
C PHE A 36 0.54 -6.38 -3.10
N ASP A 37 0.30 -7.25 -2.11
CA ASP A 37 1.19 -8.37 -1.87
C ASP A 37 1.23 -9.35 -3.05
N LYS A 38 0.13 -9.45 -3.77
CA LYS A 38 0.08 -10.32 -4.93
C LYS A 38 0.94 -9.81 -6.07
N LYS A 39 0.91 -8.52 -6.32
CA LYS A 39 1.68 -7.91 -7.40
C LYS A 39 2.27 -6.58 -6.96
N PRO A 40 3.26 -6.61 -6.08
CA PRO A 40 3.83 -5.37 -5.57
C PRO A 40 4.49 -4.53 -6.66
N GLU A 41 5.09 -5.17 -7.64
CA GLU A 41 5.76 -4.43 -8.71
C GLU A 41 4.78 -3.60 -9.51
N LYS A 42 3.57 -4.08 -9.68
CA LYS A 42 2.57 -3.38 -10.45
C LYS A 42 2.15 -2.07 -9.78
N TYR A 43 2.05 -2.09 -8.46
CA TYR A 43 1.56 -0.95 -7.71
C TYR A 43 2.67 -0.06 -7.18
N ALA A 44 3.85 -0.61 -7.02
CA ALA A 44 4.98 0.12 -6.44
C ALA A 44 5.92 0.64 -7.50
N LYS A 45 5.45 0.76 -8.72
CA LYS A 45 6.32 1.20 -9.76
C LYS A 45 6.36 2.70 -9.86
N SER A 46 7.05 3.43 -9.51
CA SER A 46 7.10 4.87 -9.71
C SER A 46 8.48 5.43 -9.28
#